data_389b8cb0e0fa9856dcd0648627f6cb50
#
_entry.id   389b8cb0e0fa9856dcd0648627f6cb50
#
_cell.length_a   1.000
_cell.length_b   1.000
_cell.length_c   1.000
_cell.angle_alpha   90.00
_cell.angle_beta   90.00
_cell.angle_gamma   90.00
#
_symmetry.space_group_name_H-M   'P 1'
#
loop_
_entity.id
_entity.type
_entity.pdbx_description
1 polymer ?
#
loop_
_entity_poly.entity_id
_entity_poly.type
_entity_poly.pdbx_seq_one_letter_code
_entity_poly.pdbx_strand_id
1 'polypeptide(L)'
;VHLLHLRCELPARDMPPALEPVADHPRVVMVSLMDHSPGVGQYRDLQRYAAMRKRQTQWNDTQVQARIDGLLAQRAELREKQRSWLLDRIRHRNLPLASHDDDTPSEMARNLADGITISEFPVTMEAARAARDLKVEVIAGAPNIVRGGSHSGNVAAADLVREGLAHAFASDYVPASMLEAAWRAVDAGGITLPQAIAMVADTPARMARLTDRGRLAAGLKADLVRVRSIGDMPLVRGVWRAGERIA
;
A
#
# COMPACT_ATOMS: atom_id res chain seq x y z
N VAL A 1 -20.90 -0.66 3.90
CA VAL A 1 -20.12 -1.56 4.77
C VAL A 1 -18.65 -1.29 4.51
N HIS A 2 -17.87 -0.97 5.56
CA HIS A 2 -16.42 -0.83 5.48
C HIS A 2 -15.77 -2.18 5.76
N LEU A 3 -14.75 -2.53 4.97
CA LEU A 3 -13.84 -3.63 5.20
C LEU A 3 -12.57 -3.11 5.89
N LEU A 4 -11.85 -3.97 6.56
CA LEU A 4 -10.67 -3.61 7.34
C LEU A 4 -9.42 -4.23 6.71
N HIS A 5 -8.42 -3.38 6.53
CA HIS A 5 -7.06 -3.76 6.21
C HIS A 5 -6.21 -3.48 7.46
N LEU A 6 -5.67 -4.50 8.08
CA LEU A 6 -4.82 -4.36 9.26
C LEU A 6 -3.39 -4.05 8.83
N ARG A 7 -2.88 -2.91 9.26
CA ARG A 7 -1.50 -2.47 8.99
C ARG A 7 -0.67 -2.67 10.25
N CYS A 8 0.18 -3.69 10.24
CA CYS A 8 0.90 -4.17 11.41
C CYS A 8 2.34 -3.68 11.42
N GLU A 9 2.64 -2.71 12.27
CA GLU A 9 3.99 -2.16 12.44
C GLU A 9 4.84 -3.12 13.29
N LEU A 10 5.68 -3.93 12.64
CA LEU A 10 6.41 -5.03 13.27
C LEU A 10 7.34 -4.59 14.42
N PRO A 11 8.03 -3.43 14.37
CA PRO A 11 8.84 -3.00 15.50
C PRO A 11 8.04 -2.40 16.67
N ALA A 12 6.72 -2.14 16.53
CA ALA A 12 5.95 -1.47 17.57
C ALA A 12 5.61 -2.43 18.73
N ARG A 13 5.92 -2.01 19.97
CA ARG A 13 5.69 -2.83 21.19
C ARG A 13 4.21 -3.13 21.44
N ASP A 14 3.35 -2.22 21.03
CA ASP A 14 1.90 -2.29 21.19
C ASP A 14 1.17 -2.98 20.02
N MET A 15 1.88 -3.42 18.98
CA MET A 15 1.26 -4.07 17.84
C MET A 15 0.51 -5.35 18.23
N PRO A 16 1.07 -6.31 18.98
CA PRO A 16 0.34 -7.51 19.37
C PRO A 16 -0.92 -7.23 20.21
N PRO A 17 -0.88 -6.45 21.31
CA PRO A 17 -2.08 -6.16 22.08
C PRO A 17 -3.12 -5.32 21.32
N ALA A 18 -2.71 -4.49 20.36
CA ALA A 18 -3.63 -3.74 19.51
C ALA A 18 -4.31 -4.64 18.45
N LEU A 19 -3.57 -5.63 17.93
CA LEU A 19 -4.09 -6.56 16.92
C LEU A 19 -5.08 -7.59 17.51
N GLU A 20 -4.78 -8.12 18.69
CA GLU A 20 -5.49 -9.27 19.27
C GLU A 20 -7.02 -9.11 19.29
N PRO A 21 -7.60 -7.97 19.72
CA PRO A 21 -9.05 -7.77 19.76
C PRO A 21 -9.73 -7.74 18.38
N VAL A 22 -8.97 -7.47 17.31
CA VAL A 22 -9.50 -7.24 15.96
C VAL A 22 -9.06 -8.29 14.94
N ALA A 23 -8.08 -9.14 15.27
CA ALA A 23 -7.50 -10.11 14.35
C ALA A 23 -8.54 -11.05 13.72
N ASP A 24 -9.56 -11.46 14.49
CA ASP A 24 -10.61 -12.38 14.04
C ASP A 24 -11.89 -11.67 13.59
N HIS A 25 -11.89 -10.34 13.54
CA HIS A 25 -13.09 -9.60 13.14
C HIS A 25 -13.46 -9.95 11.68
N PRO A 26 -14.73 -10.28 11.36
CA PRO A 26 -15.12 -10.82 10.05
C PRO A 26 -14.95 -9.82 8.89
N ARG A 27 -14.81 -8.53 9.19
CA ARG A 27 -14.55 -7.50 8.17
C ARG A 27 -13.07 -7.33 7.82
N VAL A 28 -12.16 -8.02 8.51
CA VAL A 28 -10.74 -8.01 8.15
C VAL A 28 -10.56 -8.86 6.90
N VAL A 29 -10.07 -8.23 5.83
CA VAL A 29 -9.90 -8.83 4.51
C VAL A 29 -8.44 -8.83 4.01
N MET A 30 -7.54 -8.15 4.70
CA MET A 30 -6.12 -8.04 4.33
C MET A 30 -5.28 -7.67 5.55
N VAL A 31 -4.03 -8.10 5.56
CA VAL A 31 -3.03 -7.73 6.58
C VAL A 31 -1.73 -7.35 5.90
N SER A 32 -1.16 -6.21 6.28
CA SER A 32 0.18 -5.78 5.84
C SER A 32 1.18 -5.82 6.99
N LEU A 33 2.37 -6.32 6.67
CA LEU A 33 3.53 -6.33 7.53
C LEU A 33 4.39 -5.11 7.20
N MET A 34 4.60 -4.21 8.16
CA MET A 34 5.29 -2.93 7.96
C MET A 34 6.49 -2.76 8.88
N ASP A 35 7.48 -2.01 8.43
CA ASP A 35 8.64 -1.61 9.22
C ASP A 35 9.08 -0.19 8.81
N HIS A 36 8.64 0.81 9.56
CA HIS A 36 8.99 2.21 9.34
C HIS A 36 10.19 2.66 10.19
N SER A 37 11.09 1.75 10.50
CA SER A 37 12.32 2.07 11.24
C SER A 37 13.28 2.92 10.40
N PRO A 38 14.10 3.78 11.04
CA PRO A 38 15.20 4.45 10.35
C PRO A 38 16.13 3.44 9.66
N GLY A 39 16.58 3.76 8.45
CA GLY A 39 17.52 2.92 7.68
C GLY A 39 16.84 1.80 6.88
N VAL A 40 15.50 1.74 6.82
CA VAL A 40 14.75 0.72 6.06
C VAL A 40 13.67 1.37 5.20
N GLY A 41 13.30 0.70 4.12
CA GLY A 41 12.18 1.04 3.26
C GLY A 41 12.18 2.51 2.84
N GLN A 42 11.08 3.21 3.05
CA GLN A 42 10.99 4.65 2.73
C GLN A 42 11.97 5.53 3.52
N TYR A 43 12.49 5.07 4.65
CA TYR A 43 13.43 5.77 5.51
C TYR A 43 14.87 5.25 5.42
N ARG A 44 15.22 4.55 4.34
CA ARG A 44 16.56 3.97 4.11
C ARG A 44 17.70 4.99 4.17
N ASP A 45 17.44 6.23 3.83
CA ASP A 45 18.40 7.35 3.96
C ASP A 45 18.29 7.96 5.37
N LEU A 46 19.22 7.58 6.24
CA LEU A 46 19.29 8.07 7.63
C LEU A 46 19.52 9.58 7.73
N GLN A 47 20.27 10.17 6.81
CA GLN A 47 20.52 11.62 6.83
C GLN A 47 19.23 12.39 6.53
N ARG A 48 18.51 11.95 5.51
CA ARG A 48 17.21 12.49 5.15
C ARG A 48 16.18 12.30 6.26
N TYR A 49 16.16 11.12 6.89
CA TYR A 49 15.31 10.83 8.05
C TYR A 49 15.61 11.79 9.21
N ALA A 50 16.88 11.96 9.57
CA ALA A 50 17.30 12.86 10.63
C ALA A 50 16.92 14.33 10.34
N ALA A 51 17.14 14.80 9.12
CA ALA A 51 16.76 16.14 8.69
C ALA A 51 15.23 16.36 8.74
N MET A 52 14.43 15.36 8.36
CA MET A 52 12.99 15.39 8.48
C MET A 52 12.55 15.49 9.95
N ARG A 53 13.13 14.67 10.83
CA ARG A 53 12.80 14.69 12.27
C ARG A 53 13.12 16.02 12.92
N LYS A 54 14.28 16.60 12.65
CA LYS A 54 14.63 17.94 13.14
C LYS A 54 13.57 18.99 12.79
N ARG A 55 13.11 18.99 11.52
CA ARG A 55 12.07 19.93 11.07
C ARG A 55 10.72 19.74 11.75
N GLN A 56 10.36 18.48 12.05
CA GLN A 56 9.07 18.15 12.67
C GLN A 56 9.02 18.35 14.17
N THR A 57 10.15 18.19 14.87
CA THR A 57 10.18 18.12 16.33
C THR A 57 10.96 19.24 17.01
N GLN A 58 11.73 20.04 16.25
CA GLN A 58 12.68 21.03 16.75
C GLN A 58 13.82 20.42 17.63
N TRP A 59 14.07 19.12 17.52
CA TRP A 59 15.11 18.41 18.23
C TRP A 59 16.49 18.77 17.71
N ASN A 60 17.48 18.77 18.60
CA ASN A 60 18.88 18.86 18.21
C ASN A 60 19.43 17.52 17.72
N ASP A 61 20.69 17.51 17.23
CA ASP A 61 21.32 16.32 16.64
C ASP A 61 21.41 15.16 17.63
N THR A 62 21.78 15.44 18.87
CA THR A 62 21.90 14.42 19.94
C THR A 62 20.54 13.76 20.22
N GLN A 63 19.48 14.54 20.28
CA GLN A 63 18.12 14.03 20.51
C GLN A 63 17.61 13.19 19.33
N VAL A 64 17.89 13.62 18.10
CA VAL A 64 17.54 12.87 16.89
C VAL A 64 18.31 11.56 16.85
N GLN A 65 19.62 11.58 17.12
CA GLN A 65 20.45 10.38 17.12
C GLN A 65 19.99 9.39 18.21
N ALA A 66 19.77 9.85 19.42
CA ALA A 66 19.26 9.01 20.50
C ALA A 66 17.90 8.35 20.16
N ARG A 67 17.04 9.09 19.43
CA ARG A 67 15.78 8.52 18.96
C ARG A 67 15.99 7.44 17.88
N ILE A 68 16.90 7.67 16.93
CA ILE A 68 17.27 6.69 15.89
C ILE A 68 17.81 5.42 16.57
N ASP A 69 18.77 5.55 17.48
CA ASP A 69 19.38 4.41 18.17
C ASP A 69 18.34 3.59 18.95
N GLY A 70 17.43 4.28 19.64
CA GLY A 70 16.33 3.64 20.36
C GLY A 70 15.37 2.87 19.44
N LEU A 71 15.04 3.41 18.26
CA LEU A 71 14.19 2.74 17.27
C LEU A 71 14.90 1.54 16.64
N LEU A 72 16.19 1.64 16.35
CA LEU A 72 16.98 0.52 15.82
C LEU A 72 17.14 -0.61 16.83
N ALA A 73 17.36 -0.28 18.10
CA ALA A 73 17.39 -1.27 19.18
C ALA A 73 16.03 -1.99 19.32
N GLN A 74 14.93 -1.22 19.31
CA GLN A 74 13.57 -1.78 19.36
C GLN A 74 13.28 -2.68 18.16
N ARG A 75 13.69 -2.26 16.95
CA ARG A 75 13.57 -3.07 15.73
C ARG A 75 14.33 -4.39 15.87
N ALA A 76 15.59 -4.35 16.33
CA ALA A 76 16.41 -5.54 16.51
C ALA A 76 15.79 -6.54 17.51
N GLU A 77 15.15 -6.02 18.58
CA GLU A 77 14.47 -6.84 19.58
C GLU A 77 13.17 -7.46 19.08
N LEU A 78 12.36 -6.73 18.30
CA LEU A 78 10.95 -7.06 18.11
C LEU A 78 10.58 -7.50 16.71
N ARG A 79 11.21 -6.97 15.67
CA ARG A 79 10.76 -7.15 14.29
C ARG A 79 10.54 -8.62 13.91
N GLU A 80 11.56 -9.44 14.09
CA GLU A 80 11.50 -10.86 13.69
C GLU A 80 10.56 -11.68 14.58
N LYS A 81 10.61 -11.41 15.86
CA LYS A 81 9.74 -12.06 16.85
C LYS A 81 8.27 -11.76 16.57
N GLN A 82 7.94 -10.50 16.30
CA GLN A 82 6.57 -10.10 16.01
C GLN A 82 6.13 -10.51 14.60
N ARG A 83 7.06 -10.58 13.62
CA ARG A 83 6.76 -11.14 12.30
C ARG A 83 6.29 -12.60 12.43
N SER A 84 7.06 -13.44 13.11
CA SER A 84 6.70 -14.85 13.29
C SER A 84 5.39 -15.00 14.05
N TRP A 85 5.22 -14.26 15.14
CA TRP A 85 3.99 -14.25 15.93
C TRP A 85 2.77 -13.83 15.10
N LEU A 86 2.87 -12.76 14.30
CA LEU A 86 1.79 -12.27 13.47
C LEU A 86 1.36 -13.31 12.42
N LEU A 87 2.33 -13.88 11.69
CA LEU A 87 2.06 -14.88 10.67
C LEU A 87 1.38 -16.12 11.26
N ASP A 88 1.83 -16.60 12.42
CA ASP A 88 1.20 -17.71 13.13
C ASP A 88 -0.21 -17.35 13.61
N ARG A 89 -0.38 -16.14 14.17
CA ARG A 89 -1.66 -15.65 14.70
C ARG A 89 -2.77 -15.58 13.65
N ILE A 90 -2.43 -15.21 12.42
CA ILE A 90 -3.43 -15.01 11.35
C ILE A 90 -3.50 -16.19 10.37
N ARG A 91 -2.66 -17.19 10.49
CA ARG A 91 -2.54 -18.33 9.56
C ARG A 91 -3.89 -19.00 9.28
N HIS A 92 -4.69 -19.23 10.32
CA HIS A 92 -5.99 -19.89 10.21
C HIS A 92 -7.03 -19.10 9.38
N ARG A 93 -6.83 -17.78 9.22
CA ARG A 93 -7.73 -16.90 8.48
C ARG A 93 -7.52 -16.96 6.97
N ASN A 94 -6.39 -17.48 6.49
CA ASN A 94 -6.03 -17.50 5.06
C ASN A 94 -6.28 -16.15 4.35
N LEU A 95 -5.92 -15.04 5.00
CA LEU A 95 -6.07 -13.69 4.47
C LEU A 95 -5.01 -13.38 3.42
N PRO A 96 -5.30 -12.51 2.43
CA PRO A 96 -4.26 -11.87 1.63
C PRO A 96 -3.26 -11.14 2.53
N LEU A 97 -1.97 -11.37 2.29
CA LEU A 97 -0.87 -10.76 3.02
C LEU A 97 -0.08 -9.84 2.11
N ALA A 98 0.25 -8.66 2.64
CA ALA A 98 1.09 -7.69 1.96
C ALA A 98 2.34 -7.37 2.77
N SER A 99 3.46 -7.11 2.09
CA SER A 99 4.62 -6.38 2.60
C SER A 99 4.46 -4.89 2.32
N HIS A 100 5.33 -4.09 2.91
CA HIS A 100 5.26 -2.64 2.78
C HIS A 100 6.65 -2.04 2.65
N ASP A 101 6.81 -1.10 1.72
CA ASP A 101 8.07 -0.39 1.47
C ASP A 101 9.27 -1.30 1.12
N ASP A 102 9.02 -2.39 0.41
CA ASP A 102 10.08 -3.32 -0.01
C ASP A 102 11.20 -2.59 -0.78
N ASP A 103 12.45 -2.80 -0.42
CA ASP A 103 13.59 -2.10 -1.01
C ASP A 103 14.57 -3.01 -1.76
N THR A 104 14.57 -4.31 -1.51
CA THR A 104 15.51 -5.26 -2.11
C THR A 104 14.84 -6.52 -2.68
N PRO A 105 15.43 -7.13 -3.72
CA PRO A 105 15.00 -8.44 -4.23
C PRO A 105 15.03 -9.56 -3.19
N SER A 106 15.99 -9.54 -2.28
CA SER A 106 16.11 -10.54 -1.22
C SER A 106 14.98 -10.47 -0.19
N GLU A 107 14.55 -9.24 0.16
CA GLU A 107 13.39 -9.04 1.02
C GLU A 107 12.11 -9.50 0.33
N MET A 108 11.95 -9.20 -0.96
CA MET A 108 10.82 -9.67 -1.76
C MET A 108 10.73 -11.21 -1.78
N ALA A 109 11.85 -11.89 -2.02
CA ALA A 109 11.91 -13.37 -2.02
C ALA A 109 11.56 -13.94 -0.65
N ARG A 110 12.06 -13.35 0.43
CA ARG A 110 11.73 -13.72 1.81
C ARG A 110 10.23 -13.53 2.10
N ASN A 111 9.66 -12.40 1.70
CA ASN A 111 8.24 -12.12 1.88
C ASN A 111 7.38 -13.17 1.17
N LEU A 112 7.73 -13.53 -0.06
CA LEU A 112 7.02 -14.59 -0.79
C LEU A 112 7.14 -15.96 -0.10
N ALA A 113 8.29 -16.31 0.44
CA ALA A 113 8.49 -17.57 1.19
C ALA A 113 7.56 -17.65 2.43
N ASP A 114 7.22 -16.52 3.03
CA ASP A 114 6.26 -16.41 4.15
C ASP A 114 4.79 -16.34 3.68
N GLY A 115 4.53 -16.48 2.37
CA GLY A 115 3.16 -16.45 1.81
C GLY A 115 2.63 -15.04 1.53
N ILE A 116 3.48 -14.01 1.57
CA ILE A 116 3.13 -12.64 1.23
C ILE A 116 3.16 -12.50 -0.29
N THR A 117 2.02 -12.21 -0.91
CA THR A 117 1.84 -12.17 -2.37
C THR A 117 1.53 -10.79 -2.91
N ILE A 118 1.51 -9.79 -2.04
CA ILE A 118 1.25 -8.38 -2.39
C ILE A 118 2.39 -7.55 -1.80
N SER A 119 2.92 -6.61 -2.59
CA SER A 119 3.91 -5.60 -2.17
C SER A 119 3.28 -4.22 -2.24
N GLU A 120 3.14 -3.56 -1.10
CA GLU A 120 2.65 -2.18 -1.04
C GLU A 120 3.81 -1.20 -1.07
N PHE A 121 3.79 -0.32 -2.06
CA PHE A 121 4.72 0.80 -2.19
C PHE A 121 6.20 0.41 -2.23
N PRO A 122 6.63 -0.54 -3.11
CA PRO A 122 8.05 -0.82 -3.25
C PRO A 122 8.81 0.48 -3.49
N VAL A 123 9.93 0.67 -2.78
CA VAL A 123 10.65 1.95 -2.79
C VAL A 123 11.76 2.02 -3.83
N THR A 124 12.11 0.89 -4.44
CA THR A 124 13.10 0.78 -5.52
C THR A 124 12.52 0.13 -6.76
N MET A 125 13.10 0.44 -7.91
CA MET A 125 12.75 -0.23 -9.16
C MET A 125 13.18 -1.69 -9.15
N GLU A 126 14.28 -2.01 -8.47
CA GLU A 126 14.80 -3.37 -8.31
C GLU A 126 13.81 -4.25 -7.53
N ALA A 127 13.26 -3.76 -6.42
CA ALA A 127 12.23 -4.47 -5.67
C ALA A 127 10.96 -4.69 -6.50
N ALA A 128 10.52 -3.69 -7.25
CA ALA A 128 9.34 -3.80 -8.11
C ALA A 128 9.54 -4.80 -9.26
N ARG A 129 10.72 -4.85 -9.87
CA ARG A 129 11.07 -5.86 -10.89
C ARG A 129 11.15 -7.26 -10.29
N ALA A 130 11.73 -7.40 -9.10
CA ALA A 130 11.74 -8.67 -8.37
C ALA A 130 10.31 -9.15 -8.05
N ALA A 131 9.41 -8.26 -7.65
CA ALA A 131 8.00 -8.58 -7.45
C ALA A 131 7.37 -9.19 -8.71
N ARG A 132 7.57 -8.58 -9.89
CA ARG A 132 7.10 -9.12 -11.18
C ARG A 132 7.66 -10.52 -11.44
N ASP A 133 8.98 -10.71 -11.28
CA ASP A 133 9.66 -11.97 -11.59
C ASP A 133 9.19 -13.09 -10.65
N LEU A 134 8.84 -12.75 -9.41
CA LEU A 134 8.28 -13.62 -8.39
C LEU A 134 6.74 -13.74 -8.45
N LYS A 135 6.07 -13.02 -9.36
CA LYS A 135 4.60 -12.94 -9.48
C LYS A 135 3.91 -12.41 -8.23
N VAL A 136 4.57 -11.51 -7.52
CA VAL A 136 4.00 -10.73 -6.41
C VAL A 136 3.29 -9.50 -7.00
N GLU A 137 2.06 -9.25 -6.59
CA GLU A 137 1.28 -8.10 -7.08
C GLU A 137 1.71 -6.82 -6.36
N VAL A 138 1.85 -5.73 -7.11
CA VAL A 138 2.33 -4.44 -6.57
C VAL A 138 1.19 -3.44 -6.46
N ILE A 139 1.06 -2.79 -5.31
CA ILE A 139 0.20 -1.65 -5.07
C ILE A 139 1.05 -0.38 -5.06
N ALA A 140 0.74 0.57 -5.93
CA ALA A 140 1.40 1.87 -5.98
C ALA A 140 0.59 2.95 -5.24
N GLY A 141 1.26 4.01 -4.79
CA GLY A 141 0.59 5.12 -4.10
C GLY A 141 -0.12 6.06 -5.07
N ALA A 142 -1.44 6.22 -4.95
CA ALA A 142 -2.20 7.20 -5.72
C ALA A 142 -1.68 8.65 -5.53
N PRO A 143 -1.33 9.11 -4.31
CA PRO A 143 -0.75 10.44 -4.13
C PRO A 143 0.59 10.63 -4.83
N ASN A 144 1.37 9.56 -5.03
CA ASN A 144 2.67 9.61 -5.71
C ASN A 144 2.48 9.96 -7.19
N ILE A 145 1.58 9.27 -7.90
CA ILE A 145 1.35 9.54 -9.33
C ILE A 145 0.64 10.88 -9.54
N VAL A 146 -0.29 11.27 -8.68
CA VAL A 146 -0.99 12.57 -8.77
C VAL A 146 -0.04 13.74 -8.58
N ARG A 147 0.92 13.62 -7.67
CA ARG A 147 1.94 14.65 -7.41
C ARG A 147 3.04 14.69 -8.47
N GLY A 148 3.19 13.64 -9.27
CA GLY A 148 4.26 13.50 -10.26
C GLY A 148 5.56 12.96 -9.70
N GLY A 149 5.54 12.28 -8.53
CA GLY A 149 6.72 11.65 -7.95
C GLY A 149 6.64 11.41 -6.44
N SER A 150 7.63 10.70 -5.91
CA SER A 150 7.73 10.42 -4.48
C SER A 150 8.22 11.65 -3.69
N HIS A 151 7.56 11.95 -2.57
CA HIS A 151 8.03 12.96 -1.62
C HIS A 151 9.29 12.50 -0.84
N SER A 152 9.53 11.19 -0.79
CA SER A 152 10.68 10.60 -0.09
C SER A 152 11.87 10.29 -1.00
N GLY A 153 11.80 10.59 -2.31
CA GLY A 153 12.84 10.28 -3.29
C GLY A 153 12.91 8.79 -3.66
N ASN A 154 11.86 8.04 -3.37
CA ASN A 154 11.67 6.64 -3.78
C ASN A 154 11.15 6.58 -5.22
N VAL A 155 10.95 5.37 -5.75
CA VAL A 155 10.47 5.17 -7.12
C VAL A 155 9.17 5.93 -7.40
N ALA A 156 9.05 6.50 -8.59
CA ALA A 156 7.83 7.17 -9.00
C ALA A 156 6.78 6.14 -9.44
N ALA A 157 5.54 6.32 -8.97
CA ALA A 157 4.43 5.42 -9.35
C ALA A 157 4.17 5.43 -10.87
N ALA A 158 4.43 6.57 -11.54
CA ALA A 158 4.33 6.68 -13.01
C ALA A 158 5.33 5.74 -13.72
N ASP A 159 6.55 5.58 -13.19
CA ASP A 159 7.54 4.68 -13.77
C ASP A 159 7.13 3.21 -13.55
N LEU A 160 6.57 2.88 -12.39
CA LEU A 160 6.02 1.55 -12.13
C LEU A 160 4.88 1.20 -13.10
N VAL A 161 3.99 2.15 -13.37
CA VAL A 161 2.89 1.96 -14.34
C VAL A 161 3.45 1.79 -15.75
N ARG A 162 4.40 2.64 -16.16
CA ARG A 162 5.01 2.61 -17.51
C ARG A 162 5.73 1.29 -17.79
N GLU A 163 6.38 0.71 -16.80
CA GLU A 163 7.05 -0.59 -16.92
C GLU A 163 6.10 -1.78 -16.69
N GLY A 164 4.80 -1.55 -16.47
CA GLY A 164 3.83 -2.62 -16.21
C GLY A 164 4.07 -3.34 -14.88
N LEU A 165 4.69 -2.67 -13.91
CA LEU A 165 5.03 -3.22 -12.59
C LEU A 165 3.95 -2.93 -11.54
N ALA A 166 3.16 -1.86 -11.68
CA ALA A 166 2.06 -1.55 -10.77
C ALA A 166 0.76 -2.24 -11.21
N HIS A 167 0.09 -2.90 -10.28
CA HIS A 167 -1.15 -3.64 -10.51
C HIS A 167 -2.38 -2.91 -9.97
N ALA A 168 -2.23 -2.20 -8.84
CA ALA A 168 -3.29 -1.44 -8.19
C ALA A 168 -2.77 -0.14 -7.58
N PHE A 169 -3.70 0.75 -7.23
CA PHE A 169 -3.42 1.95 -6.44
C PHE A 169 -4.05 1.85 -5.05
N ALA A 170 -3.38 2.47 -4.06
CA ALA A 170 -3.95 2.77 -2.76
C ALA A 170 -3.89 4.27 -2.49
N SER A 171 -4.93 4.79 -1.81
CA SER A 171 -5.08 6.22 -1.52
C SER A 171 -4.12 6.72 -0.44
N ASP A 172 -3.62 5.80 0.37
CA ASP A 172 -2.82 6.10 1.56
C ASP A 172 -3.48 7.24 2.39
N TYR A 173 -2.81 8.39 2.55
CA TYR A 173 -3.30 9.53 3.33
C TYR A 173 -4.15 10.54 2.53
N VAL A 174 -4.40 10.30 1.22
CA VAL A 174 -5.20 11.19 0.36
C VAL A 174 -6.33 10.41 -0.33
N PRO A 175 -7.47 10.14 0.34
CA PRO A 175 -8.57 9.35 -0.24
C PRO A 175 -9.07 9.89 -1.58
N ALA A 176 -9.08 11.21 -1.77
CA ALA A 176 -9.54 11.87 -3.00
C ALA A 176 -8.63 11.59 -4.22
N SER A 177 -7.38 11.14 -4.02
CA SER A 177 -6.43 10.91 -5.11
C SER A 177 -6.76 9.70 -6.00
N MET A 178 -7.60 8.77 -5.56
CA MET A 178 -7.82 7.49 -6.24
C MET A 178 -8.33 7.64 -7.67
N LEU A 179 -9.36 8.47 -7.86
CA LEU A 179 -9.93 8.65 -9.19
C LEU A 179 -8.96 9.41 -10.11
N GLU A 180 -8.33 10.46 -9.61
CA GLU A 180 -7.33 11.22 -10.36
C GLU A 180 -6.12 10.35 -10.73
N ALA A 181 -5.67 9.47 -9.82
CA ALA A 181 -4.57 8.55 -10.09
C ALA A 181 -4.82 7.68 -11.32
N ALA A 182 -6.06 7.20 -11.52
CA ALA A 182 -6.41 6.44 -12.72
C ALA A 182 -6.24 7.28 -14.01
N TRP A 183 -6.65 8.56 -14.00
CA TRP A 183 -6.43 9.45 -15.16
C TRP A 183 -4.95 9.76 -15.38
N ARG A 184 -4.21 10.06 -14.31
CA ARG A 184 -2.76 10.28 -14.39
C ARG A 184 -2.00 9.05 -14.88
N ALA A 185 -2.48 7.84 -14.58
CA ALA A 185 -1.88 6.61 -15.06
C ALA A 185 -2.02 6.43 -16.59
N VAL A 186 -3.08 6.94 -17.19
CA VAL A 186 -3.22 6.98 -18.67
C VAL A 186 -2.15 7.88 -19.26
N ASP A 187 -2.04 9.12 -18.78
CA ASP A 187 -1.14 10.13 -19.34
C ASP A 187 0.34 9.80 -19.07
N ALA A 188 0.68 9.48 -17.83
CA ALA A 188 2.06 9.26 -17.42
C ALA A 188 2.56 7.84 -17.64
N GLY A 189 1.65 6.85 -17.62
CA GLY A 189 1.98 5.43 -17.72
C GLY A 189 1.77 4.83 -19.11
N GLY A 190 1.06 5.52 -20.01
CA GLY A 190 0.78 5.03 -21.36
C GLY A 190 -0.17 3.83 -21.42
N ILE A 191 -1.00 3.64 -20.41
CA ILE A 191 -2.02 2.58 -20.34
C ILE A 191 -3.39 3.12 -20.75
N THR A 192 -4.30 2.24 -21.16
CA THR A 192 -5.67 2.63 -21.51
C THR A 192 -6.50 2.98 -20.28
N LEU A 193 -7.53 3.81 -20.43
CA LEU A 193 -8.43 4.17 -19.33
C LEU A 193 -9.11 2.94 -18.67
N PRO A 194 -9.58 1.93 -19.40
CA PRO A 194 -10.08 0.69 -18.76
C PRO A 194 -9.04 -0.02 -17.89
N GLN A 195 -7.78 -0.09 -18.32
CA GLN A 195 -6.69 -0.64 -17.51
C GLN A 195 -6.47 0.18 -16.25
N ALA A 196 -6.41 1.51 -16.37
CA ALA A 196 -6.24 2.41 -15.23
C ALA A 196 -7.42 2.32 -14.23
N ILE A 197 -8.65 2.21 -14.72
CA ILE A 197 -9.83 1.99 -13.84
C ILE A 197 -9.78 0.63 -13.17
N ALA A 198 -9.29 -0.42 -13.82
CA ALA A 198 -9.10 -1.71 -13.19
C ALA A 198 -8.14 -1.63 -11.99
N MET A 199 -7.11 -0.77 -12.04
CA MET A 199 -6.16 -0.57 -10.94
C MET A 199 -6.78 0.03 -9.68
N VAL A 200 -7.93 0.68 -9.78
CA VAL A 200 -8.65 1.29 -8.63
C VAL A 200 -9.97 0.57 -8.30
N ALA A 201 -10.35 -0.45 -9.05
CA ALA A 201 -11.62 -1.16 -8.90
C ALA A 201 -11.47 -2.69 -8.90
N ASP A 202 -11.28 -3.32 -10.06
CA ASP A 202 -11.27 -4.79 -10.20
C ASP A 202 -10.05 -5.43 -9.52
N THR A 203 -8.87 -4.90 -9.78
CA THR A 203 -7.63 -5.48 -9.25
C THR A 203 -7.57 -5.43 -7.71
N PRO A 204 -7.82 -4.30 -7.02
CA PRO A 204 -7.85 -4.30 -5.56
C PRO A 204 -8.99 -5.16 -4.98
N ALA A 205 -10.14 -5.28 -5.64
CA ALA A 205 -11.19 -6.21 -5.22
C ALA A 205 -10.69 -7.66 -5.28
N ARG A 206 -10.03 -8.05 -6.37
CA ARG A 206 -9.44 -9.39 -6.55
C ARG A 206 -8.31 -9.65 -5.54
N MET A 207 -7.41 -8.69 -5.30
CA MET A 207 -6.36 -8.79 -4.28
C MET A 207 -6.94 -9.02 -2.88
N ALA A 208 -8.05 -8.36 -2.55
CA ALA A 208 -8.77 -8.56 -1.30
C ALA A 208 -9.72 -9.78 -1.33
N ARG A 209 -9.69 -10.61 -2.39
CA ARG A 209 -10.55 -11.78 -2.62
C ARG A 209 -12.06 -11.47 -2.55
N LEU A 210 -12.44 -10.26 -2.97
CA LEU A 210 -13.83 -9.83 -3.09
C LEU A 210 -14.35 -10.19 -4.48
N THR A 211 -15.23 -11.17 -4.57
CA THR A 211 -15.70 -11.71 -5.86
C THR A 211 -17.00 -11.08 -6.36
N ASP A 212 -17.64 -10.24 -5.55
CA ASP A 212 -18.97 -9.67 -5.77
C ASP A 212 -18.96 -8.23 -6.32
N ARG A 213 -17.77 -7.68 -6.62
CA ARG A 213 -17.57 -6.27 -7.01
C ARG A 213 -16.33 -6.05 -7.86
N GLY A 214 -16.06 -4.78 -8.22
CA GLY A 214 -14.83 -4.34 -8.90
C GLY A 214 -15.00 -4.14 -10.41
N ARG A 215 -16.00 -4.74 -11.04
CA ARG A 215 -16.29 -4.61 -12.47
C ARG A 215 -17.78 -4.60 -12.76
N LEU A 216 -18.13 -4.17 -13.96
CA LEU A 216 -19.51 -4.20 -14.46
C LEU A 216 -19.80 -5.58 -15.08
N ALA A 217 -20.57 -6.42 -14.37
CA ALA A 217 -21.03 -7.71 -14.88
C ALA A 217 -22.35 -8.11 -14.19
N ALA A 218 -23.15 -8.90 -14.89
CA ALA A 218 -24.40 -9.44 -14.32
C ALA A 218 -24.10 -10.29 -13.07
N GLY A 219 -24.92 -10.15 -12.03
CA GLY A 219 -24.77 -10.87 -10.75
C GLY A 219 -23.83 -10.23 -9.76
N LEU A 220 -23.10 -9.17 -10.11
CA LEU A 220 -22.27 -8.40 -9.19
C LEU A 220 -23.07 -7.27 -8.53
N LYS A 221 -22.51 -6.72 -7.44
CA LYS A 221 -23.07 -5.54 -6.78
C LYS A 221 -23.15 -4.35 -7.72
N ALA A 222 -24.31 -3.71 -7.74
CA ALA A 222 -24.53 -2.49 -8.51
C ALA A 222 -24.02 -1.25 -7.76
N ASP A 223 -22.73 -1.28 -7.34
CA ASP A 223 -22.00 -0.16 -6.77
C ASP A 223 -21.27 0.55 -7.92
N LEU A 224 -21.80 1.68 -8.38
CA LEU A 224 -21.40 2.32 -9.64
C LEU A 224 -21.00 3.78 -9.38
N VAL A 225 -20.01 4.23 -10.12
CA VAL A 225 -19.64 5.66 -10.18
C VAL A 225 -19.65 6.10 -11.63
N ARG A 226 -20.48 7.11 -11.95
CA ARG A 226 -20.47 7.74 -13.26
C ARG A 226 -19.53 8.94 -13.26
N VAL A 227 -18.56 8.90 -14.14
CA VAL A 227 -17.53 9.93 -14.29
C VAL A 227 -17.64 10.59 -15.64
N ARG A 228 -17.40 11.90 -15.70
CA ARG A 228 -17.23 12.68 -16.93
C ARG A 228 -15.84 13.31 -16.92
N SER A 229 -15.09 13.19 -17.99
CA SER A 229 -13.86 13.96 -18.15
C SER A 229 -14.18 15.40 -18.56
N ILE A 230 -13.50 16.35 -17.92
CA ILE A 230 -13.47 17.76 -18.29
C ILE A 230 -12.00 18.10 -18.49
N GLY A 231 -11.57 18.18 -19.75
CA GLY A 231 -10.15 18.14 -20.07
C GLY A 231 -9.54 16.83 -19.58
N ASP A 232 -8.46 16.90 -18.83
CA ASP A 232 -7.72 15.80 -18.20
C ASP A 232 -8.21 15.45 -16.78
N MET A 233 -9.27 16.11 -16.31
CA MET A 233 -9.79 15.93 -14.93
C MET A 233 -11.05 15.06 -14.90
N PRO A 234 -11.10 14.00 -14.06
CA PRO A 234 -12.30 13.23 -13.82
C PRO A 234 -13.25 13.94 -12.86
N LEU A 235 -14.52 14.08 -13.25
CA LEU A 235 -15.58 14.64 -12.40
C LEU A 235 -16.66 13.60 -12.14
N VAL A 236 -16.90 13.26 -10.88
CA VAL A 236 -18.00 12.37 -10.48
C VAL A 236 -19.33 13.07 -10.76
N ARG A 237 -20.23 12.39 -11.47
CA ARG A 237 -21.57 12.87 -11.89
C ARG A 237 -22.72 12.06 -11.31
N GLY A 238 -22.42 10.99 -10.60
CA GLY A 238 -23.40 10.18 -9.91
C GLY A 238 -22.75 8.97 -9.25
N VAL A 239 -23.28 8.59 -8.11
CA VAL A 239 -22.84 7.43 -7.32
C VAL A 239 -24.06 6.57 -6.99
N TRP A 240 -23.96 5.29 -7.22
CA TRP A 240 -24.98 4.29 -6.86
C TRP A 240 -24.38 3.27 -5.91
N ARG A 241 -25.16 2.85 -4.95
CA ARG A 241 -24.86 1.76 -4.03
C ARG A 241 -26.00 0.74 -4.05
N ALA A 242 -25.69 -0.50 -4.38
CA ALA A 242 -26.67 -1.58 -4.56
C ALA A 242 -27.80 -1.20 -5.54
N GLY A 243 -27.48 -0.42 -6.60
CA GLY A 243 -28.44 0.03 -7.60
C GLY A 243 -29.21 1.30 -7.25
N GLU A 244 -29.14 1.79 -6.02
CA GLU A 244 -29.79 3.01 -5.57
C GLU A 244 -28.83 4.21 -5.71
N ARG A 245 -29.29 5.29 -6.31
CA ARG A 245 -28.52 6.53 -6.43
C ARG A 245 -28.39 7.23 -5.09
N ILE A 246 -27.16 7.53 -4.66
CA ILE A 246 -26.86 8.16 -3.37
C ILE A 246 -26.18 9.55 -3.52
N ALA A 247 -25.70 9.89 -4.72
CA ALA A 247 -25.14 11.21 -5.05
C ALA A 247 -25.24 11.52 -6.55
#